data_b8affae7160e0939b46fd622311c53a9
#
_entry.id   b8affae7160e0939b46fd622311c53a9
#
_cell.length_a   1.000
_cell.length_b   1.000
_cell.length_c   1.000
_cell.angle_alpha   90.00
_cell.angle_beta   90.00
_cell.angle_gamma   90.00
#
_symmetry.space_group_name_H-M   'P 1'
#
loop_
_entity.id
_entity.type
_entity.pdbx_description
1 polymer ?
#
loop_
_entity_poly.entity_id
_entity_poly.type
_entity_poly.pdbx_seq_one_letter_code
_entity_poly.pdbx_strand_id
1 'polypeptide(L)'
;MGWNRVVSQRVPGLAHTSDKYVCDVSLAVICTRQGMRADGIPACPHRHIQLKMKGLYTILLLLASNVFMTFAWYGHLKLQEMKISDGWPLIAVILFSWGLAFFEYCAQVPANRIGFTGNGGPFNLIQLKVIQEVISLTVFTLVVMVCFKGQALQWNHFVAFGLLILAVFFVFLK
;
A
#
# COMPACT_ATOMS: atom_id res chain seq x y z
N MET A 1 24.93 -22.16 29.64
CA MET A 1 24.23 -23.40 29.31
C MET A 1 23.11 -23.02 28.36
N GLY A 2 23.20 -23.00 27.04
CA GLY A 2 23.54 -24.08 26.17
C GLY A 2 22.29 -24.33 25.31
N TRP A 3 21.92 -23.38 24.38
CA TRP A 3 20.91 -23.59 23.33
C TRP A 3 21.49 -23.18 21.97
N ASN A 4 22.51 -23.92 21.53
CA ASN A 4 23.02 -23.86 20.17
C ASN A 4 23.29 -25.29 19.71
N ARG A 5 22.28 -25.93 19.16
CA ARG A 5 22.46 -27.04 18.21
C ARG A 5 21.16 -27.30 17.47
N VAL A 6 20.84 -26.48 16.44
CA VAL A 6 19.94 -26.94 15.40
C VAL A 6 20.80 -27.71 14.40
N VAL A 7 20.60 -28.99 14.44
CA VAL A 7 21.21 -30.02 13.61
C VAL A 7 20.85 -29.71 12.16
N SER A 8 21.87 -29.40 11.36
CA SER A 8 21.83 -29.47 9.92
C SER A 8 21.74 -30.93 9.49
N GLN A 9 20.54 -31.47 9.39
CA GLN A 9 20.33 -32.73 8.66
C GLN A 9 20.25 -32.41 7.16
N ARG A 10 21.36 -32.60 6.50
CA ARG A 10 21.43 -32.71 5.05
C ARG A 10 20.75 -34.02 4.66
N VAL A 11 19.55 -33.98 4.12
CA VAL A 11 18.90 -35.10 3.45
C VAL A 11 19.50 -35.19 2.05
N PRO A 12 20.25 -36.28 1.72
CA PRO A 12 20.73 -36.49 0.37
C PRO A 12 19.60 -37.07 -0.48
N GLY A 13 19.21 -36.39 -1.57
CA GLY A 13 18.40 -37.04 -2.59
C GLY A 13 17.12 -36.35 -3.06
N LEU A 14 16.84 -35.11 -2.71
CA LEU A 14 15.83 -34.33 -3.42
C LEU A 14 16.53 -33.46 -4.45
N ALA A 15 16.47 -33.90 -5.70
CA ALA A 15 16.79 -33.07 -6.84
C ALA A 15 16.02 -31.77 -6.70
N HIS A 16 16.75 -30.69 -6.59
CA HIS A 16 16.31 -29.31 -6.63
C HIS A 16 15.68 -29.10 -8.00
N THR A 17 14.41 -29.47 -8.17
CA THR A 17 13.62 -29.00 -9.28
C THR A 17 13.43 -27.51 -9.06
N SER A 18 14.31 -26.85 -9.67
CA SER A 18 14.34 -25.46 -9.98
C SER A 18 13.01 -25.01 -10.58
N ASP A 19 12.10 -24.51 -9.75
CA ASP A 19 11.04 -23.60 -10.21
C ASP A 19 11.67 -22.27 -10.65
N LYS A 20 12.65 -22.44 -11.48
CA LYS A 20 13.46 -21.39 -12.02
C LYS A 20 13.05 -21.20 -13.45
N TYR A 21 12.44 -20.04 -13.64
CA TYR A 21 12.56 -19.37 -14.91
C TYR A 21 12.00 -20.15 -16.10
N VAL A 22 10.70 -20.29 -16.11
CA VAL A 22 10.02 -20.34 -17.40
C VAL A 22 10.13 -18.92 -18.00
N CYS A 23 11.37 -18.56 -18.36
CA CYS A 23 11.58 -17.53 -19.34
C CYS A 23 11.23 -18.17 -20.66
N ASP A 24 10.12 -17.75 -21.25
CA ASP A 24 9.77 -18.08 -22.63
C ASP A 24 11.02 -17.86 -23.51
N VAL A 25 11.36 -18.84 -24.35
CA VAL A 25 12.58 -18.86 -25.18
C VAL A 25 12.71 -17.59 -26.04
N SER A 26 11.60 -16.94 -26.40
CA SER A 26 11.55 -15.65 -27.08
C SER A 26 12.10 -14.50 -26.26
N LEU A 27 11.98 -14.55 -24.92
CA LEU A 27 12.50 -13.52 -24.01
C LEU A 27 14.00 -13.70 -23.69
N ALA A 28 14.52 -14.92 -23.77
CA ALA A 28 15.94 -15.20 -23.58
C ALA A 28 16.81 -14.53 -24.66
N VAL A 29 16.31 -14.42 -25.90
CA VAL A 29 16.99 -13.76 -27.01
C VAL A 29 17.10 -12.25 -26.83
N ILE A 30 16.16 -11.64 -26.13
CA ILE A 30 16.15 -10.19 -25.84
C ILE A 30 17.04 -9.87 -24.63
N CYS A 31 17.17 -10.79 -23.67
CA CYS A 31 18.02 -10.62 -22.49
C CYS A 31 19.52 -10.67 -22.79
N THR A 32 19.95 -11.35 -23.85
CA THR A 32 21.36 -11.44 -24.24
C THR A 32 21.94 -10.16 -24.83
N ARG A 33 21.10 -9.17 -25.16
CA ARG A 33 21.55 -7.91 -25.79
C ARG A 33 21.73 -6.73 -24.83
N GLN A 34 21.34 -6.85 -23.57
CA GLN A 34 21.49 -5.79 -22.55
C GLN A 34 22.42 -6.23 -21.44
N GLY A 35 23.54 -5.61 -21.38
CA GLY A 35 24.70 -5.70 -20.51
C GLY A 35 24.59 -6.54 -19.23
N MET A 36 25.52 -7.45 -19.08
CA MET A 36 25.76 -8.19 -17.83
C MET A 36 26.10 -7.24 -16.68
N ARG A 37 25.43 -7.38 -15.55
CA ARG A 37 25.91 -6.86 -14.27
C ARG A 37 27.18 -7.61 -13.84
N ALA A 38 27.98 -6.99 -12.97
CA ALA A 38 29.24 -7.54 -12.45
C ALA A 38 29.09 -8.93 -11.78
N ASP A 39 27.87 -9.32 -11.44
CA ASP A 39 27.48 -10.60 -10.82
C ASP A 39 27.05 -11.66 -11.87
N GLY A 40 27.19 -11.38 -13.16
CA GLY A 40 26.88 -12.36 -14.23
C GLY A 40 25.38 -12.68 -14.41
N ILE A 41 24.48 -11.98 -13.73
CA ILE A 41 23.04 -12.22 -13.85
C ILE A 41 22.43 -11.21 -14.82
N PRO A 42 21.77 -11.66 -15.92
CA PRO A 42 21.11 -10.74 -16.83
C PRO A 42 20.02 -9.96 -16.11
N ALA A 43 20.08 -8.64 -16.18
CA ALA A 43 19.03 -7.76 -15.65
C ALA A 43 17.80 -7.89 -16.56
N CYS A 44 16.88 -8.80 -16.24
CA CYS A 44 15.63 -8.93 -16.98
C CYS A 44 14.79 -7.66 -16.84
N PRO A 45 14.52 -6.92 -17.92
CA PRO A 45 13.70 -5.70 -17.89
C PRO A 45 12.27 -5.96 -17.41
N HIS A 46 11.80 -7.18 -17.55
CA HIS A 46 10.47 -7.62 -17.10
C HIS A 46 10.26 -7.48 -15.59
N ARG A 47 11.29 -7.64 -14.77
CA ARG A 47 11.20 -7.49 -13.31
C ARG A 47 10.89 -6.04 -12.90
N HIS A 48 11.49 -5.07 -13.58
CA HIS A 48 11.26 -3.64 -13.32
C HIS A 48 9.84 -3.20 -13.66
N ILE A 49 9.28 -3.73 -14.75
CA ILE A 49 7.90 -3.44 -15.16
C ILE A 49 6.92 -4.03 -14.15
N GLN A 50 7.14 -5.28 -13.72
CA GLN A 50 6.30 -5.95 -12.72
C GLN A 50 6.30 -5.22 -11.37
N LEU A 51 7.48 -4.75 -10.91
CA LEU A 51 7.58 -3.98 -9.67
C LEU A 51 6.85 -2.64 -9.76
N LYS A 52 6.96 -1.93 -10.88
CA LYS A 52 6.23 -0.67 -11.12
C LYS A 52 4.72 -0.89 -11.14
N MET A 53 4.26 -1.94 -11.81
CA MET A 53 2.83 -2.29 -11.85
C MET A 53 2.30 -2.63 -10.47
N LYS A 54 3.03 -3.44 -9.68
CA LYS A 54 2.66 -3.76 -8.30
C LYS A 54 2.60 -2.50 -7.43
N GLY A 55 3.57 -1.58 -7.58
CA GLY A 55 3.57 -0.31 -6.87
C GLY A 55 2.35 0.55 -7.20
N LEU A 56 2.02 0.66 -8.49
CA LEU A 56 0.84 1.40 -8.94
C LEU A 56 -0.46 0.80 -8.39
N TYR A 57 -0.63 -0.53 -8.49
CA TYR A 57 -1.79 -1.22 -7.91
C TYR A 57 -1.92 -0.99 -6.41
N THR A 58 -0.80 -1.05 -5.67
CA THR A 58 -0.76 -0.75 -4.24
C THR A 58 -1.29 0.65 -3.96
N ILE A 59 -0.80 1.67 -4.67
CA ILE A 59 -1.21 3.06 -4.48
C ILE A 59 -2.70 3.25 -4.81
N LEU A 60 -3.19 2.67 -5.91
CA LEU A 60 -4.60 2.77 -6.29
C LEU A 60 -5.53 2.09 -5.27
N LEU A 61 -5.16 0.92 -4.76
CA LEU A 61 -5.92 0.24 -3.72
C LEU A 61 -5.88 0.99 -2.40
N LEU A 62 -4.74 1.57 -2.02
CA LEU A 62 -4.63 2.43 -0.84
C LEU A 62 -5.49 3.68 -0.98
N LEU A 63 -5.53 4.29 -2.17
CA LEU A 63 -6.39 5.44 -2.43
C LEU A 63 -7.87 5.08 -2.24
N ALA A 64 -8.32 3.99 -2.87
CA ALA A 64 -9.69 3.51 -2.73
C ALA A 64 -10.04 3.18 -1.28
N SER A 65 -9.16 2.46 -0.57
CA SER A 65 -9.30 2.14 0.85
C SER A 65 -9.48 3.39 1.70
N ASN A 66 -8.65 4.41 1.51
CA ASN A 66 -8.72 5.64 2.30
C ASN A 66 -9.95 6.49 2.01
N VAL A 67 -10.54 6.38 0.83
CA VAL A 67 -11.87 6.98 0.54
C VAL A 67 -12.93 6.31 1.44
N PHE A 68 -13.00 4.98 1.45
CA PHE A 68 -13.93 4.26 2.32
C PHE A 68 -13.69 4.55 3.81
N MET A 69 -12.42 4.58 4.24
CA MET A 69 -12.04 4.92 5.60
C MET A 69 -12.53 6.31 6.00
N THR A 70 -12.36 7.31 5.15
CA THR A 70 -12.82 8.68 5.41
C THR A 70 -14.34 8.72 5.58
N PHE A 71 -15.09 8.02 4.73
CA PHE A 71 -16.54 7.93 4.88
C PHE A 71 -16.98 7.11 6.08
N ALA A 72 -16.26 6.05 6.44
CA ALA A 72 -16.54 5.27 7.65
C ALA A 72 -16.42 6.11 8.93
N TRP A 73 -15.42 6.99 8.98
CA TRP A 73 -15.11 7.80 10.16
C TRP A 73 -15.93 9.10 10.23
N TYR A 74 -16.20 9.72 9.10
CA TYR A 74 -16.78 11.06 9.04
C TYR A 74 -18.11 11.14 8.28
N GLY A 75 -18.48 10.09 7.53
CA GLY A 75 -19.70 10.09 6.72
C GLY A 75 -20.96 10.23 7.57
N HIS A 76 -21.00 9.65 8.77
CA HIS A 76 -22.13 9.78 9.68
C HIS A 76 -22.36 11.23 10.16
N LEU A 77 -21.28 12.04 10.32
CA LEU A 77 -21.39 13.45 10.64
C LEU A 77 -22.03 14.23 9.50
N LYS A 78 -21.70 13.88 8.27
CA LYS A 78 -22.33 14.50 7.10
C LYS A 78 -23.79 14.13 6.96
N LEU A 79 -24.17 12.88 7.22
CA LEU A 79 -25.56 12.44 7.25
C LEU A 79 -26.36 13.17 8.34
N GLN A 80 -25.74 13.44 9.49
CA GLN A 80 -26.35 14.22 10.57
C GLN A 80 -26.53 15.70 10.15
N GLU A 81 -25.51 16.32 9.55
CA GLU A 81 -25.61 17.69 9.02
C GLU A 81 -26.74 17.83 7.99
N MET A 82 -26.95 16.80 7.16
CA MET A 82 -28.05 16.73 6.19
C MET A 82 -29.40 16.34 6.79
N LYS A 83 -29.49 16.16 8.11
CA LYS A 83 -30.68 15.71 8.87
C LYS A 83 -31.27 14.37 8.40
N ILE A 84 -30.45 13.54 7.77
CA ILE A 84 -30.87 12.21 7.29
C ILE A 84 -30.85 11.21 8.46
N SER A 85 -29.89 11.37 9.38
CA SER A 85 -29.64 10.44 10.49
C SER A 85 -30.02 10.98 11.85
N ASP A 86 -30.77 12.09 11.97
CA ASP A 86 -31.13 12.72 13.24
C ASP A 86 -31.91 11.79 14.19
N GLY A 87 -32.67 10.82 13.64
CA GLY A 87 -33.42 9.83 14.41
C GLY A 87 -32.73 8.47 14.59
N TRP A 88 -31.50 8.33 14.11
CA TRP A 88 -30.83 7.03 14.17
C TRP A 88 -30.28 6.75 15.56
N PRO A 89 -30.53 5.55 16.13
CA PRO A 89 -29.86 5.16 17.36
C PRO A 89 -28.35 5.00 17.12
N LEU A 90 -27.56 5.28 18.15
CA LEU A 90 -26.10 5.23 18.08
C LEU A 90 -25.58 3.90 17.51
N ILE A 91 -26.26 2.79 17.85
CA ILE A 91 -25.86 1.46 17.34
C ILE A 91 -26.00 1.36 15.81
N ALA A 92 -27.01 1.98 15.21
CA ALA A 92 -27.19 1.99 13.76
C ALA A 92 -26.07 2.79 13.08
N VAL A 93 -25.66 3.91 13.66
CA VAL A 93 -24.52 4.71 13.17
C VAL A 93 -23.22 3.91 13.23
N ILE A 94 -22.99 3.18 14.33
CA ILE A 94 -21.81 2.31 14.48
C ILE A 94 -21.81 1.20 13.42
N LEU A 95 -22.95 0.52 13.23
CA LEU A 95 -23.07 -0.55 12.24
C LEU A 95 -22.89 -0.05 10.81
N PHE A 96 -23.40 1.13 10.50
CA PHE A 96 -23.20 1.79 9.21
C PHE A 96 -21.70 2.06 8.95
N SER A 97 -21.02 2.68 9.92
CA SER A 97 -19.59 2.97 9.84
C SER A 97 -18.75 1.68 9.73
N TRP A 98 -19.12 0.65 10.50
CA TRP A 98 -18.46 -0.66 10.44
C TRP A 98 -18.64 -1.34 9.07
N GLY A 99 -19.84 -1.24 8.47
CA GLY A 99 -20.09 -1.74 7.12
C GLY A 99 -19.21 -1.07 6.08
N LEU A 100 -18.99 0.25 6.17
CA LEU A 100 -18.06 0.97 5.30
C LEU A 100 -16.60 0.56 5.53
N ALA A 101 -16.20 0.35 6.78
CA ALA A 101 -14.86 -0.12 7.13
C ALA A 101 -14.58 -1.53 6.57
N PHE A 102 -15.60 -2.37 6.41
CA PHE A 102 -15.42 -3.67 5.75
C PHE A 102 -14.90 -3.52 4.31
N PHE A 103 -15.46 -2.59 3.54
CA PHE A 103 -14.98 -2.32 2.17
C PHE A 103 -13.58 -1.71 2.16
N GLU A 104 -13.26 -0.87 3.14
CA GLU A 104 -11.90 -0.37 3.34
C GLU A 104 -10.91 -1.54 3.48
N TYR A 105 -11.16 -2.50 4.37
CA TYR A 105 -10.30 -3.66 4.57
C TYR A 105 -10.18 -4.54 3.33
N CYS A 106 -11.24 -4.67 2.53
CA CYS A 106 -11.20 -5.40 1.26
C CYS A 106 -10.20 -4.80 0.26
N ALA A 107 -9.93 -3.50 0.34
CA ALA A 107 -8.92 -2.82 -0.48
C ALA A 107 -7.55 -2.72 0.22
N GLN A 108 -7.53 -2.42 1.53
CA GLN A 108 -6.33 -2.20 2.32
C GLN A 108 -5.44 -3.45 2.44
N VAL A 109 -6.06 -4.60 2.75
CA VAL A 109 -5.31 -5.84 2.95
C VAL A 109 -4.61 -6.32 1.68
N PRO A 110 -5.26 -6.37 0.50
CA PRO A 110 -4.58 -6.66 -0.76
C PRO A 110 -3.50 -5.65 -1.11
N ALA A 111 -3.75 -4.34 -0.89
CA ALA A 111 -2.76 -3.30 -1.13
C ALA A 111 -1.46 -3.56 -0.36
N ASN A 112 -1.56 -3.82 0.92
CA ASN A 112 -0.41 -4.11 1.78
C ASN A 112 0.30 -5.41 1.35
N ARG A 113 -0.45 -6.46 0.97
CA ARG A 113 0.13 -7.73 0.51
C ARG A 113 0.91 -7.58 -0.80
N ILE A 114 0.35 -6.84 -1.77
CA ILE A 114 0.99 -6.62 -3.08
C ILE A 114 2.20 -5.69 -2.95
N GLY A 115 2.09 -4.67 -2.10
CA GLY A 115 3.11 -3.65 -1.92
C GLY A 115 4.33 -4.09 -1.11
N PHE A 116 4.17 -5.07 -0.22
CA PHE A 116 5.21 -5.45 0.73
C PHE A 116 6.36 -6.23 0.09
N THR A 117 7.60 -5.86 0.41
CA THR A 117 8.83 -6.51 -0.11
C THR A 117 8.92 -7.98 0.21
N GLY A 118 8.42 -8.43 1.38
CA GLY A 118 8.37 -9.85 1.74
C GLY A 118 7.54 -10.71 0.79
N ASN A 119 6.60 -10.10 0.06
CA ASN A 119 5.77 -10.75 -0.97
C ASN A 119 6.23 -10.38 -2.40
N GLY A 120 7.45 -9.87 -2.54
CA GLY A 120 7.97 -9.40 -3.81
C GLY A 120 7.35 -8.10 -4.32
N GLY A 121 6.89 -7.25 -3.43
CA GLY A 121 6.45 -5.88 -3.71
C GLY A 121 7.61 -4.87 -3.63
N PRO A 122 7.38 -3.61 -4.03
CA PRO A 122 8.41 -2.59 -4.09
C PRO A 122 8.70 -1.87 -2.77
N PHE A 123 7.84 -1.98 -1.75
CA PHE A 123 7.89 -1.17 -0.54
C PHE A 123 8.19 -2.00 0.71
N ASN A 124 8.99 -1.45 1.64
CA ASN A 124 9.10 -2.00 2.97
C ASN A 124 7.91 -1.55 3.86
N LEU A 125 7.79 -2.11 5.07
CA LEU A 125 6.66 -1.81 5.96
C LEU A 125 6.58 -0.32 6.35
N ILE A 126 7.73 0.32 6.60
CA ILE A 126 7.79 1.74 6.97
C ILE A 126 7.34 2.60 5.79
N GLN A 127 7.83 2.31 4.59
CA GLN A 127 7.45 3.02 3.37
C GLN A 127 5.95 2.87 3.08
N LEU A 128 5.39 1.66 3.21
CA LEU A 128 3.96 1.42 3.06
C LEU A 128 3.13 2.26 4.03
N LYS A 129 3.54 2.29 5.30
CA LYS A 129 2.84 3.08 6.33
C LYS A 129 2.88 4.57 6.02
N VAL A 130 4.04 5.09 5.64
CA VAL A 130 4.20 6.52 5.32
C VAL A 130 3.39 6.90 4.07
N ILE A 131 3.41 6.07 3.02
CA ILE A 131 2.58 6.28 1.82
C ILE A 131 1.09 6.32 2.21
N GLN A 132 0.64 5.39 3.04
CA GLN A 132 -0.74 5.34 3.53
C GLN A 132 -1.13 6.61 4.28
N GLU A 133 -0.29 7.14 5.16
CA GLU A 133 -0.57 8.39 5.90
C GLU A 133 -0.72 9.59 4.96
N VAL A 134 0.16 9.70 3.96
CA VAL A 134 0.05 10.79 2.95
C VAL A 134 -1.25 10.69 2.19
N ILE A 135 -1.60 9.50 1.71
CA ILE A 135 -2.84 9.26 0.97
C ILE A 135 -4.04 9.57 1.87
N SER A 136 -4.02 9.08 3.12
CA SER A 136 -5.10 9.30 4.10
C SER A 136 -5.37 10.77 4.33
N LEU A 137 -4.34 11.56 4.63
CA LEU A 137 -4.48 12.99 4.86
C LEU A 137 -4.92 13.74 3.60
N THR A 138 -4.42 13.36 2.44
CA THR A 138 -4.80 13.97 1.17
C THR A 138 -6.26 13.71 0.86
N VAL A 139 -6.70 12.44 0.93
CA VAL A 139 -8.10 12.05 0.69
C VAL A 139 -9.03 12.72 1.71
N PHE A 140 -8.68 12.67 3.00
CA PHE A 140 -9.44 13.31 4.06
C PHE A 140 -9.65 14.80 3.77
N THR A 141 -8.57 15.53 3.45
CA THR A 141 -8.64 16.96 3.16
C THR A 141 -9.54 17.25 1.96
N LEU A 142 -9.39 16.50 0.87
CA LEU A 142 -10.23 16.66 -0.33
C LEU A 142 -11.70 16.38 -0.03
N VAL A 143 -12.00 15.31 0.70
CA VAL A 143 -13.38 14.96 1.08
C VAL A 143 -13.99 16.03 1.99
N VAL A 144 -13.25 16.53 2.97
CA VAL A 144 -13.73 17.58 3.87
C VAL A 144 -14.01 18.87 3.11
N MET A 145 -13.13 19.28 2.19
CA MET A 145 -13.34 20.48 1.36
C MET A 145 -14.58 20.37 0.48
N VAL A 146 -14.84 19.19 -0.08
CA VAL A 146 -15.99 18.98 -0.98
C VAL A 146 -17.28 18.78 -0.19
N CYS A 147 -17.24 18.00 0.89
CA CYS A 147 -18.44 17.58 1.61
C CYS A 147 -18.87 18.55 2.70
N PHE A 148 -17.92 19.21 3.39
CA PHE A 148 -18.21 20.08 4.52
C PHE A 148 -18.03 21.55 4.16
N LYS A 149 -19.12 22.21 3.75
CA LYS A 149 -19.14 23.65 3.45
C LYS A 149 -18.87 24.44 4.75
N GLY A 150 -17.79 25.20 4.77
CA GLY A 150 -17.41 26.02 5.94
C GLY A 150 -16.09 25.66 6.59
N GLN A 151 -15.49 24.52 6.24
CA GLN A 151 -14.14 24.16 6.66
C GLN A 151 -13.14 24.75 5.63
N ALA A 152 -12.66 25.98 5.89
CA ALA A 152 -11.67 26.62 5.04
C ALA A 152 -10.26 26.07 5.37
N LEU A 153 -9.51 25.73 4.34
CA LEU A 153 -8.09 25.45 4.50
C LEU A 153 -7.37 26.73 4.96
N GLN A 154 -6.75 26.63 6.12
CA GLN A 154 -5.89 27.71 6.65
C GLN A 154 -4.45 27.52 6.15
N TRP A 155 -3.68 28.59 6.17
CA TRP A 155 -2.29 28.56 5.73
C TRP A 155 -1.42 27.52 6.47
N ASN A 156 -1.69 27.27 7.73
CA ASN A 156 -1.01 26.24 8.53
C ASN A 156 -1.18 24.81 7.98
N HIS A 157 -2.30 24.50 7.32
CA HIS A 157 -2.50 23.19 6.68
C HIS A 157 -1.53 22.98 5.50
N PHE A 158 -1.25 24.04 4.72
CA PHE A 158 -0.26 23.96 3.63
C PHE A 158 1.15 23.72 4.17
N VAL A 159 1.51 24.36 5.30
CA VAL A 159 2.77 24.10 5.97
C VAL A 159 2.85 22.65 6.47
N ALA A 160 1.78 22.14 7.07
CA ALA A 160 1.72 20.74 7.53
C ALA A 160 1.88 19.74 6.38
N PHE A 161 1.23 19.99 5.23
CA PHE A 161 1.43 19.16 4.04
C PHE A 161 2.85 19.20 3.51
N GLY A 162 3.48 20.38 3.50
CA GLY A 162 4.88 20.53 3.11
C GLY A 162 5.83 19.73 4.00
N LEU A 163 5.62 19.76 5.31
CA LEU A 163 6.38 18.96 6.27
C LEU A 163 6.16 17.46 6.08
N LEU A 164 4.94 17.04 5.74
CA LEU A 164 4.63 15.65 5.45
C LEU A 164 5.37 15.17 4.20
N ILE A 165 5.40 15.95 3.13
CA ILE A 165 6.15 15.64 1.90
C ILE A 165 7.65 15.52 2.23
N LEU A 166 8.18 16.41 3.06
CA LEU A 166 9.57 16.35 3.52
C LEU A 166 9.84 15.07 4.31
N ALA A 167 8.93 14.67 5.20
CA ALA A 167 9.05 13.42 5.95
C ALA A 167 9.07 12.19 5.02
N VAL A 168 8.22 12.16 4.00
CA VAL A 168 8.24 11.11 2.97
C VAL A 168 9.58 11.05 2.28
N PHE A 169 10.11 12.19 1.86
CA PHE A 169 11.42 12.26 1.21
C PHE A 169 12.52 11.61 2.06
N PHE A 170 12.58 11.93 3.36
CA PHE A 170 13.56 11.31 4.27
C PHE A 170 13.38 9.79 4.43
N VAL A 171 12.17 9.26 4.41
CA VAL A 171 11.92 7.81 4.50
C VAL A 171 12.41 7.05 3.27
N PHE A 172 12.46 7.70 2.11
CA PHE A 172 12.95 7.12 0.86
C PHE A 172 14.43 7.41 0.58
N LEU A 173 15.05 8.28 1.35
CA LEU A 173 16.51 8.49 1.30
C LEU A 173 17.21 7.21 1.80
N LYS A 174 18.07 6.66 0.95
CA LYS A 174 18.93 5.52 1.28
C LYS A 174 20.32 6.00 1.64
#